data_883a12b28f1b93fe422cedcf28f7666c
#
_entry.id   883a12b28f1b93fe422cedcf28f7666c
#
_cell.length_a   1.000
_cell.length_b   1.000
_cell.length_c   1.000
_cell.angle_alpha   90.00
_cell.angle_beta   90.00
_cell.angle_gamma   90.00
#
_symmetry.space_group_name_H-M   'P 1'
#
loop_
_entity.id
_entity.type
_entity.pdbx_description
1 polymer ?
#
loop_
_entity_poly.entity_id
_entity_poly.type
_entity_poly.pdbx_seq_one_letter_code
_entity_poly.pdbx_strand_id
1 'polypeptide(L)'
;NSLIYKDGRSYNNELKKMTFAEVDKYFDSRKECQEMYDILMGILERMPKKRLEFDPCVFPWNAEYLDRSAIIMRLAVCASALRDEDKITYIAEMVPEIDSARYSRDALLLLLVRQPANDRQRAILVDAVADKETYTRNKAAMIVKDMKLSPENYVQLENMLKYKKSDIRETVLSILYKLDGDDMYDLIGRLLTDSKEEKRTAGLDLLLQLKNDENRQKLFADCVGHIDAMQRESANGRSSVTTKEQILIREIKNVGTDRAGADEGYGLYDVNTYYEPIFDKSYLAECLE
;
A
#
# COMPACT_ATOMS: atom_id res chain seq x y z
N ASN A 1 22.50 -22.51 13.23
CA ASN A 1 22.89 -22.98 11.88
C ASN A 1 21.80 -23.65 11.06
N SER A 2 20.65 -24.06 11.68
CA SER A 2 19.55 -24.70 10.94
C SER A 2 18.81 -23.77 9.97
N LEU A 3 18.79 -22.46 10.22
CA LEU A 3 18.16 -21.46 9.35
C LEU A 3 18.91 -21.25 8.02
N ILE A 4 20.21 -21.52 7.98
CA ILE A 4 21.03 -21.27 6.79
C ILE A 4 20.78 -22.32 5.70
N TYR A 5 20.31 -23.52 6.09
CA TYR A 5 20.17 -24.69 5.21
C TYR A 5 18.72 -25.08 4.89
N LYS A 6 17.70 -24.35 5.41
CA LYS A 6 16.29 -24.66 5.10
C LYS A 6 15.89 -24.12 3.72
N ASP A 7 15.01 -24.86 3.05
CA ASP A 7 14.41 -24.40 1.81
C ASP A 7 13.59 -23.10 2.02
N GLY A 8 13.41 -22.31 0.96
CA GLY A 8 12.77 -20.99 1.06
C GLY A 8 11.35 -21.01 1.64
N ARG A 9 10.60 -22.12 1.53
CA ARG A 9 9.22 -22.23 2.07
C ARG A 9 9.24 -22.42 3.58
N SER A 10 10.10 -23.29 4.08
CA SER A 10 10.28 -23.53 5.51
C SER A 10 10.76 -22.26 6.21
N TYR A 11 11.70 -21.55 5.59
CA TYR A 11 12.25 -20.30 6.09
C TYR A 11 11.18 -19.19 6.21
N ASN A 12 10.35 -18.99 5.18
CA ASN A 12 9.28 -18.02 5.19
C ASN A 12 8.27 -18.25 6.31
N ASN A 13 7.92 -19.52 6.59
CA ASN A 13 6.98 -19.85 7.64
C ASN A 13 7.55 -19.60 9.04
N GLU A 14 8.84 -19.76 9.21
CA GLU A 14 9.53 -19.44 10.46
C GLU A 14 9.67 -17.93 10.65
N LEU A 15 10.09 -17.17 9.63
CA LEU A 15 10.16 -15.71 9.68
C LEU A 15 8.84 -15.05 10.06
N LYS A 16 7.71 -15.56 9.51
CA LYS A 16 6.37 -15.04 9.85
C LYS A 16 6.00 -15.19 11.32
N LYS A 17 6.61 -16.14 12.02
CA LYS A 17 6.37 -16.43 13.43
C LYS A 17 7.40 -15.81 14.36
N MET A 18 8.54 -15.36 13.81
CA MET A 18 9.61 -14.82 14.62
C MET A 18 9.26 -13.47 15.23
N THR A 19 9.51 -13.39 16.52
CA THR A 19 9.67 -12.12 17.24
C THR A 19 11.15 -11.82 17.38
N PHE A 20 11.52 -10.56 17.69
CA PHE A 20 12.92 -10.18 17.94
C PHE A 20 13.62 -11.07 19.00
N ALA A 21 12.88 -11.53 20.00
CA ALA A 21 13.41 -12.40 21.06
C ALA A 21 13.74 -13.82 20.57
N GLU A 22 13.14 -14.27 19.47
CA GLU A 22 13.38 -15.60 18.93
C GLU A 22 14.57 -15.64 17.98
N VAL A 23 14.94 -14.50 17.39
CA VAL A 23 16.11 -14.39 16.50
C VAL A 23 17.41 -14.64 17.24
N ASP A 24 17.50 -14.21 18.51
CA ASP A 24 18.69 -14.42 19.35
C ASP A 24 19.03 -15.92 19.54
N LYS A 25 18.05 -16.81 19.41
CA LYS A 25 18.22 -18.27 19.56
C LYS A 25 19.03 -18.93 18.43
N TYR A 26 19.22 -18.24 17.32
CA TYR A 26 19.92 -18.78 16.15
C TYR A 26 21.45 -18.59 16.18
N PHE A 27 21.93 -17.80 17.13
CA PHE A 27 23.35 -17.48 17.25
C PHE A 27 23.82 -17.81 18.66
N ASP A 28 24.99 -18.50 18.76
CA ASP A 28 25.59 -18.84 20.02
C ASP A 28 26.19 -17.61 20.72
N SER A 29 26.56 -16.60 19.94
CA SER A 29 27.05 -15.32 20.45
C SER A 29 26.79 -14.15 19.49
N ARG A 30 26.81 -12.93 20.07
CA ARG A 30 26.75 -11.71 19.27
C ARG A 30 27.95 -11.57 18.32
N LYS A 31 29.10 -12.09 18.71
CA LYS A 31 30.32 -12.08 17.89
C LYS A 31 30.14 -12.96 16.65
N GLU A 32 29.60 -14.17 16.80
CA GLU A 32 29.31 -15.07 15.68
C GLU A 32 28.31 -14.42 14.71
N CYS A 33 27.26 -13.78 15.24
CA CYS A 33 26.31 -13.09 14.44
C CYS A 33 26.92 -11.94 13.62
N GLN A 34 27.83 -11.17 14.22
CA GLN A 34 28.55 -10.10 13.52
C GLN A 34 29.48 -10.66 12.43
N GLU A 35 30.23 -11.69 12.73
CA GLU A 35 31.10 -12.36 11.75
C GLU A 35 30.29 -12.90 10.56
N MET A 36 29.12 -13.50 10.83
CA MET A 36 28.23 -13.98 9.78
C MET A 36 27.68 -12.82 8.93
N TYR A 37 27.27 -11.71 9.57
CA TYR A 37 26.81 -10.51 8.87
C TYR A 37 27.89 -9.98 7.92
N ASP A 38 29.14 -9.85 8.39
CA ASP A 38 30.24 -9.31 7.61
C ASP A 38 30.60 -10.23 6.42
N ILE A 39 30.57 -11.54 6.61
CA ILE A 39 30.76 -12.51 5.53
C ILE A 39 29.65 -12.39 4.47
N LEU A 40 28.40 -12.35 4.89
CA LEU A 40 27.26 -12.24 3.99
C LEU A 40 27.25 -10.91 3.23
N MET A 41 27.64 -9.81 3.88
CA MET A 41 27.81 -8.50 3.21
C MET A 41 28.91 -8.58 2.16
N GLY A 42 30.06 -9.15 2.48
CA GLY A 42 31.13 -9.33 1.51
C GLY A 42 30.75 -10.22 0.32
N ILE A 43 29.86 -11.20 0.51
CA ILE A 43 29.28 -11.98 -0.58
C ILE A 43 28.34 -11.12 -1.40
N LEU A 44 27.40 -10.39 -0.76
CA LEU A 44 26.38 -9.57 -1.41
C LEU A 44 27.00 -8.48 -2.33
N GLU A 45 28.06 -7.83 -1.86
CA GLU A 45 28.80 -6.81 -2.61
C GLU A 45 29.44 -7.33 -3.88
N ARG A 46 29.90 -8.59 -3.85
CA ARG A 46 30.56 -9.25 -5.01
C ARG A 46 29.57 -9.95 -5.93
N MET A 47 28.34 -10.16 -5.47
CA MET A 47 27.33 -10.85 -6.27
C MET A 47 26.83 -9.98 -7.42
N PRO A 48 26.74 -10.53 -8.63
CA PRO A 48 26.01 -9.89 -9.71
C PRO A 48 24.52 -9.76 -9.35
N LYS A 49 23.81 -8.82 -9.99
CA LYS A 49 22.36 -8.71 -9.83
C LYS A 49 21.60 -9.94 -10.33
N LYS A 50 22.20 -10.72 -11.22
CA LYS A 50 21.66 -11.98 -11.71
C LYS A 50 22.04 -13.13 -10.76
N ARG A 51 21.18 -14.14 -10.72
CA ARG A 51 21.41 -15.42 -10.04
C ARG A 51 22.75 -16.03 -10.46
N LEU A 52 23.54 -16.46 -9.48
CA LEU A 52 24.74 -17.28 -9.72
C LEU A 52 24.33 -18.74 -9.78
N GLU A 53 24.57 -19.37 -10.90
CA GLU A 53 24.41 -20.81 -11.08
C GLU A 53 25.79 -21.46 -10.91
N PHE A 54 25.85 -22.52 -10.09
CA PHE A 54 27.07 -23.29 -9.93
C PHE A 54 27.21 -24.24 -11.10
N ASP A 55 28.46 -24.45 -11.52
CA ASP A 55 28.79 -25.37 -12.61
C ASP A 55 28.26 -26.80 -12.29
N PRO A 56 27.39 -27.38 -13.12
CA PRO A 56 26.88 -28.72 -12.93
C PRO A 56 27.98 -29.80 -12.92
N CYS A 57 29.21 -29.48 -13.34
CA CYS A 57 30.37 -30.39 -13.20
C CYS A 57 30.72 -30.69 -11.74
N VAL A 58 30.40 -29.80 -10.81
CA VAL A 58 30.65 -30.00 -9.38
C VAL A 58 29.56 -30.83 -8.73
N PHE A 59 28.30 -30.57 -9.13
CA PHE A 59 27.13 -31.28 -8.63
C PHE A 59 26.18 -31.63 -9.79
N PRO A 60 26.50 -32.63 -10.62
CA PRO A 60 25.71 -32.90 -11.86
C PRO A 60 24.27 -33.33 -11.60
N TRP A 61 23.92 -33.69 -10.37
CA TRP A 61 22.58 -34.10 -9.94
C TRP A 61 21.82 -33.00 -9.20
N ASN A 62 22.43 -31.85 -8.93
CA ASN A 62 21.84 -30.79 -8.15
C ASN A 62 22.15 -29.43 -8.78
N ALA A 63 21.14 -28.79 -9.36
CA ALA A 63 21.23 -27.41 -9.86
C ALA A 63 21.22 -26.42 -8.68
N GLU A 64 22.34 -26.30 -7.99
CA GLU A 64 22.48 -25.31 -6.93
C GLU A 64 22.76 -23.92 -7.50
N TYR A 65 22.15 -22.95 -6.89
CA TYR A 65 22.33 -21.54 -7.25
C TYR A 65 22.32 -20.67 -6.00
N LEU A 66 23.06 -19.60 -6.07
CA LEU A 66 23.04 -18.57 -5.05
C LEU A 66 22.20 -17.39 -5.52
N ASP A 67 21.17 -17.09 -4.74
CA ASP A 67 20.22 -16.01 -5.02
C ASP A 67 20.52 -14.83 -4.09
N ARG A 68 20.58 -13.62 -4.67
CA ARG A 68 20.76 -12.38 -3.92
C ARG A 68 19.68 -12.20 -2.83
N SER A 69 18.44 -12.56 -3.13
CA SER A 69 17.34 -12.54 -2.16
C SER A 69 17.60 -13.43 -0.95
N ALA A 70 18.19 -14.61 -1.16
CA ALA A 70 18.56 -15.51 -0.06
C ALA A 70 19.63 -14.92 0.86
N ILE A 71 20.56 -14.15 0.32
CA ILE A 71 21.59 -13.47 1.13
C ILE A 71 20.96 -12.31 1.90
N ILE A 72 20.13 -11.47 1.27
CA ILE A 72 19.44 -10.36 1.95
C ILE A 72 18.58 -10.87 3.11
N MET A 73 17.89 -12.00 2.92
CA MET A 73 17.11 -12.61 3.99
C MET A 73 17.95 -13.02 5.21
N ARG A 74 19.12 -13.63 4.97
CA ARG A 74 20.03 -14.03 6.06
C ARG A 74 20.60 -12.81 6.75
N LEU A 75 20.95 -11.78 5.99
CA LEU A 75 21.39 -10.49 6.53
C LEU A 75 20.31 -9.83 7.39
N ALA A 76 19.04 -9.93 7.00
CA ALA A 76 17.93 -9.40 7.81
C ALA A 76 17.85 -10.07 9.18
N VAL A 77 18.06 -11.38 9.25
CA VAL A 77 18.10 -12.11 10.53
C VAL A 77 19.29 -11.68 11.37
N CYS A 78 20.49 -11.58 10.78
CA CYS A 78 21.67 -11.10 11.50
C CYS A 78 21.52 -9.68 12.01
N ALA A 79 21.04 -8.75 11.16
CA ALA A 79 20.81 -7.35 11.54
C ALA A 79 19.82 -7.23 12.70
N SER A 80 18.72 -8.00 12.65
CA SER A 80 17.72 -8.04 13.73
C SER A 80 18.30 -8.61 15.03
N ALA A 81 19.11 -9.67 14.98
CA ALA A 81 19.76 -10.26 16.14
C ALA A 81 20.80 -9.32 16.76
N LEU A 82 21.52 -8.57 15.93
CA LEU A 82 22.47 -7.56 16.38
C LEU A 82 21.79 -6.34 17.02
N ARG A 83 20.51 -6.08 16.70
CA ARG A 83 19.75 -4.89 17.14
C ARG A 83 20.50 -3.60 16.79
N ASP A 84 21.13 -3.60 15.63
CA ASP A 84 21.88 -2.47 15.10
C ASP A 84 20.98 -1.69 14.13
N GLU A 85 20.59 -0.48 14.52
CA GLU A 85 19.62 0.33 13.78
C GLU A 85 20.10 0.67 12.37
N ASP A 86 21.38 0.93 12.17
CA ASP A 86 21.94 1.26 10.87
C ASP A 86 21.94 0.05 9.94
N LYS A 87 22.31 -1.14 10.45
CA LYS A 87 22.25 -2.38 9.70
C LYS A 87 20.80 -2.76 9.35
N ILE A 88 19.90 -2.63 10.32
CA ILE A 88 18.46 -2.87 10.09
C ILE A 88 17.94 -1.96 8.98
N THR A 89 18.24 -0.66 9.04
CA THR A 89 17.82 0.32 8.04
C THR A 89 18.38 -0.02 6.66
N TYR A 90 19.67 -0.29 6.59
CA TYR A 90 20.35 -0.63 5.33
C TYR A 90 19.76 -1.88 4.66
N ILE A 91 19.49 -2.94 5.44
CA ILE A 91 18.89 -4.15 4.90
C ILE A 91 17.41 -3.95 4.55
N ALA A 92 16.68 -3.16 5.33
CA ALA A 92 15.27 -2.85 5.04
C ALA A 92 15.10 -2.14 3.70
N GLU A 93 16.05 -1.28 3.31
CA GLU A 93 16.05 -0.62 1.99
C GLU A 93 16.23 -1.60 0.81
N MET A 94 16.81 -2.78 1.07
CA MET A 94 16.97 -3.83 0.05
C MET A 94 15.75 -4.76 -0.07
N VAL A 95 14.79 -4.71 0.84
CA VAL A 95 13.60 -5.58 0.80
C VAL A 95 12.83 -5.49 -0.54
N PRO A 96 12.68 -4.33 -1.19
CA PRO A 96 12.04 -4.23 -2.52
C PRO A 96 12.77 -5.00 -3.64
N GLU A 97 14.07 -5.30 -3.49
CA GLU A 97 14.84 -6.07 -4.46
C GLU A 97 14.55 -7.58 -4.40
N ILE A 98 13.95 -8.06 -3.31
CA ILE A 98 13.71 -9.48 -3.07
C ILE A 98 12.68 -10.03 -4.06
N ASP A 99 12.96 -11.23 -4.59
CA ASP A 99 12.01 -11.98 -5.41
C ASP A 99 10.84 -12.48 -4.57
N SER A 100 9.70 -11.79 -4.69
CA SER A 100 8.48 -12.10 -3.93
C SER A 100 7.82 -13.44 -4.32
N ALA A 101 8.16 -14.01 -5.47
CA ALA A 101 7.68 -15.34 -5.85
C ALA A 101 8.26 -16.46 -4.97
N ARG A 102 9.42 -16.20 -4.35
CA ARG A 102 10.13 -17.18 -3.52
C ARG A 102 10.16 -16.82 -2.05
N TYR A 103 10.18 -15.53 -1.74
CA TYR A 103 10.44 -15.03 -0.39
C TYR A 103 9.39 -14.01 0.04
N SER A 104 8.97 -14.08 1.30
CA SER A 104 7.99 -13.17 1.88
C SER A 104 8.62 -11.83 2.22
N ARG A 105 8.42 -10.81 1.38
CA ARG A 105 8.84 -9.43 1.68
C ARG A 105 8.13 -8.89 2.91
N ASP A 106 6.85 -9.21 3.07
CA ASP A 106 6.05 -8.82 4.23
C ASP A 106 6.66 -9.32 5.54
N ALA A 107 7.13 -10.59 5.58
CA ALA A 107 7.76 -11.15 6.77
C ALA A 107 9.07 -10.43 7.11
N LEU A 108 9.89 -10.10 6.10
CA LEU A 108 11.14 -9.38 6.30
C LEU A 108 10.92 -7.94 6.73
N LEU A 109 9.95 -7.26 6.13
CA LEU A 109 9.60 -5.91 6.54
C LEU A 109 9.12 -5.87 7.99
N LEU A 110 8.29 -6.85 8.40
CA LEU A 110 7.84 -6.99 9.78
C LEU A 110 8.99 -7.31 10.75
N LEU A 111 9.94 -8.14 10.33
CA LEU A 111 11.11 -8.46 11.16
C LEU A 111 11.98 -7.23 11.39
N LEU A 112 12.23 -6.44 10.35
CA LEU A 112 13.19 -5.34 10.39
C LEU A 112 12.60 -4.04 10.97
N VAL A 113 11.39 -3.65 10.53
CA VAL A 113 10.88 -2.29 10.77
C VAL A 113 9.44 -2.24 11.31
N ARG A 114 8.94 -3.32 11.91
CA ARG A 114 7.60 -3.33 12.55
C ARG A 114 7.46 -2.24 13.61
N GLN A 115 8.56 -1.92 14.31
CA GLN A 115 8.64 -0.83 15.28
C GLN A 115 9.82 0.05 14.85
N PRO A 116 9.60 1.01 13.93
CA PRO A 116 10.67 1.79 13.36
C PRO A 116 11.34 2.67 14.44
N ALA A 117 12.66 2.55 14.54
CA ALA A 117 13.46 3.28 15.52
C ALA A 117 13.72 4.74 15.09
N ASN A 118 13.72 5.01 13.77
CA ASN A 118 14.07 6.31 13.22
C ASN A 118 13.18 6.69 12.02
N ASP A 119 13.30 7.94 11.55
CA ASP A 119 12.48 8.46 10.45
C ASP A 119 12.74 7.74 9.12
N ARG A 120 13.96 7.28 8.88
CA ARG A 120 14.32 6.54 7.67
C ARG A 120 13.61 5.19 7.62
N GLN A 121 13.54 4.48 8.74
CA GLN A 121 12.76 3.25 8.85
C GLN A 121 11.26 3.50 8.71
N ARG A 122 10.75 4.63 9.23
CA ARG A 122 9.35 5.06 8.99
C ARG A 122 9.08 5.29 7.53
N ALA A 123 9.98 5.99 6.83
CA ALA A 123 9.85 6.23 5.39
C ALA A 123 9.81 4.94 4.57
N ILE A 124 10.63 3.93 4.92
CA ILE A 124 10.62 2.60 4.28
C ILE A 124 9.25 1.94 4.42
N LEU A 125 8.64 1.99 5.62
CA LEU A 125 7.29 1.44 5.83
C LEU A 125 6.23 2.17 5.02
N VAL A 126 6.33 3.51 4.95
CA VAL A 126 5.41 4.31 4.14
C VAL A 126 5.56 3.95 2.66
N ASP A 127 6.79 3.83 2.14
CA ASP A 127 7.02 3.41 0.74
C ASP A 127 6.45 2.01 0.45
N ALA A 128 6.52 1.11 1.42
CA ALA A 128 5.97 -0.24 1.27
C ALA A 128 4.43 -0.28 1.16
N VAL A 129 3.71 0.80 1.49
CA VAL A 129 2.27 0.94 1.23
C VAL A 129 1.97 0.91 -0.27
N ALA A 130 2.93 1.28 -1.12
CA ALA A 130 2.83 1.20 -2.58
C ALA A 130 3.64 0.05 -3.20
N ASP A 131 4.09 -0.94 -2.41
CA ASP A 131 4.85 -2.10 -2.94
C ASP A 131 4.06 -2.82 -4.03
N LYS A 132 4.79 -3.42 -4.98
CA LYS A 132 4.19 -4.19 -6.08
C LYS A 132 3.41 -5.42 -5.59
N GLU A 133 3.76 -5.96 -4.41
CA GLU A 133 3.11 -7.12 -3.83
C GLU A 133 2.00 -6.73 -2.83
N THR A 134 0.82 -7.33 -3.02
CA THR A 134 -0.37 -6.98 -2.23
C THR A 134 -0.22 -7.31 -0.74
N TYR A 135 0.40 -8.43 -0.40
CA TYR A 135 0.60 -8.79 1.02
C TYR A 135 1.50 -7.81 1.74
N THR A 136 2.61 -7.40 1.10
CA THR A 136 3.53 -6.38 1.63
C THR A 136 2.81 -5.05 1.83
N ARG A 137 2.04 -4.58 0.82
CA ARG A 137 1.22 -3.37 0.94
C ARG A 137 0.27 -3.41 2.14
N ASN A 138 -0.51 -4.48 2.25
CA ASN A 138 -1.50 -4.61 3.32
C ASN A 138 -0.86 -4.62 4.71
N LYS A 139 0.27 -5.31 4.87
CA LYS A 139 1.00 -5.34 6.15
C LYS A 139 1.62 -3.99 6.49
N ALA A 140 2.25 -3.32 5.53
CA ALA A 140 2.77 -1.99 5.70
C ALA A 140 1.65 -1.00 6.08
N ALA A 141 0.52 -1.03 5.36
CA ALA A 141 -0.63 -0.17 5.64
C ALA A 141 -1.20 -0.36 7.05
N MET A 142 -1.27 -1.59 7.55
CA MET A 142 -1.72 -1.86 8.93
C MET A 142 -0.82 -1.16 9.95
N ILE A 143 0.51 -1.24 9.76
CA ILE A 143 1.46 -0.62 10.69
C ILE A 143 1.40 0.91 10.58
N VAL A 144 1.43 1.42 9.34
CA VAL A 144 1.44 2.87 9.07
C VAL A 144 0.17 3.54 9.59
N LYS A 145 -0.99 2.87 9.55
CA LYS A 145 -2.24 3.37 10.13
C LYS A 145 -2.17 3.65 11.63
N ASP A 146 -1.39 2.88 12.36
CA ASP A 146 -1.30 2.99 13.83
C ASP A 146 -0.05 3.73 14.28
N MET A 147 0.81 4.14 13.33
CA MET A 147 2.07 4.82 13.59
C MET A 147 1.89 6.35 13.62
N LYS A 148 2.65 7.03 14.48
CA LYS A 148 2.74 8.49 14.43
C LYS A 148 3.59 8.88 13.21
N LEU A 149 2.97 9.54 12.25
CA LEU A 149 3.61 10.01 11.01
C LEU A 149 4.19 11.41 11.19
N SER A 150 5.31 11.67 10.52
CA SER A 150 5.87 13.02 10.38
C SER A 150 5.24 13.74 9.18
N PRO A 151 5.37 15.08 9.08
CA PRO A 151 4.91 15.82 7.90
C PRO A 151 5.48 15.28 6.58
N GLU A 152 6.74 14.85 6.58
CA GLU A 152 7.42 14.27 5.41
C GLU A 152 6.77 12.96 4.98
N ASN A 153 6.33 12.13 5.94
CA ASN A 153 5.61 10.89 5.66
C ASN A 153 4.24 11.17 5.00
N TYR A 154 3.54 12.22 5.41
CA TYR A 154 2.30 12.63 4.75
C TYR A 154 2.54 13.10 3.32
N VAL A 155 3.59 13.89 3.06
CA VAL A 155 4.00 14.27 1.70
C VAL A 155 4.32 13.05 0.84
N GLN A 156 4.97 12.04 1.43
CA GLN A 156 5.27 10.78 0.77
C GLN A 156 3.99 10.03 0.37
N LEU A 157 3.00 9.94 1.27
CA LEU A 157 1.68 9.37 0.99
C LEU A 157 0.92 10.16 -0.09
N GLU A 158 0.89 11.50 -0.01
CA GLU A 158 0.29 12.35 -1.04
C GLU A 158 0.89 12.06 -2.43
N ASN A 159 2.20 11.84 -2.51
CA ASN A 159 2.87 11.52 -3.76
C ASN A 159 2.49 10.14 -4.33
N MET A 160 1.98 9.22 -3.51
CA MET A 160 1.49 7.92 -3.98
C MET A 160 0.11 8.00 -4.64
N LEU A 161 -0.66 9.06 -4.39
CA LEU A 161 -1.98 9.28 -5.03
C LEU A 161 -1.90 9.45 -6.55
N LYS A 162 -0.70 9.64 -7.11
CA LYS A 162 -0.45 9.61 -8.56
C LYS A 162 -0.61 8.21 -9.19
N TYR A 163 -0.59 7.14 -8.40
CA TYR A 163 -0.71 5.79 -8.93
C TYR A 163 -2.16 5.49 -9.35
N LYS A 164 -2.31 4.88 -10.53
CA LYS A 164 -3.62 4.54 -11.11
C LYS A 164 -4.29 3.33 -10.46
N LYS A 165 -3.56 2.56 -9.64
CA LYS A 165 -4.11 1.39 -8.95
C LYS A 165 -5.06 1.81 -7.85
N SER A 166 -6.32 1.38 -7.93
CA SER A 166 -7.38 1.72 -6.96
C SER A 166 -7.05 1.25 -5.55
N ASP A 167 -6.48 0.05 -5.40
CA ASP A 167 -6.13 -0.53 -4.10
C ASP A 167 -5.08 0.30 -3.33
N ILE A 168 -4.06 0.80 -4.02
CA ILE A 168 -3.06 1.71 -3.42
C ILE A 168 -3.73 3.01 -3.02
N ARG A 169 -4.53 3.59 -3.91
CA ARG A 169 -5.21 4.85 -3.68
C ARG A 169 -6.15 4.77 -2.47
N GLU A 170 -7.01 3.76 -2.41
CA GLU A 170 -7.95 3.54 -1.30
C GLU A 170 -7.20 3.36 0.03
N THR A 171 -6.11 2.60 0.01
CA THR A 171 -5.26 2.41 1.19
C THR A 171 -4.66 3.73 1.65
N VAL A 172 -4.06 4.51 0.75
CA VAL A 172 -3.47 5.82 1.07
C VAL A 172 -4.53 6.78 1.60
N LEU A 173 -5.70 6.88 0.93
CA LEU A 173 -6.81 7.72 1.39
C LEU A 173 -7.27 7.32 2.80
N SER A 174 -7.35 6.03 3.11
CA SER A 174 -7.72 5.55 4.45
C SER A 174 -6.72 5.93 5.56
N ILE A 175 -5.46 6.15 5.19
CA ILE A 175 -4.42 6.64 6.13
C ILE A 175 -4.55 8.17 6.27
N LEU A 176 -4.64 8.88 5.16
CA LEU A 176 -4.77 10.34 5.12
C LEU A 176 -6.05 10.83 5.79
N TYR A 177 -7.14 10.05 5.72
CA TYR A 177 -8.41 10.36 6.37
C TYR A 177 -8.32 10.48 7.90
N LYS A 178 -7.24 9.97 8.51
CA LYS A 178 -7.00 10.14 9.96
C LYS A 178 -6.55 11.56 10.36
N LEU A 179 -6.11 12.36 9.40
CA LEU A 179 -5.80 13.76 9.64
C LEU A 179 -7.06 14.51 10.09
N ASP A 180 -6.89 15.55 10.88
CA ASP A 180 -7.98 16.34 11.41
C ASP A 180 -7.63 17.84 11.37
N GLY A 181 -8.65 18.68 11.58
CA GLY A 181 -8.49 20.13 11.68
C GLY A 181 -7.75 20.75 10.49
N ASP A 182 -6.79 21.61 10.80
CA ASP A 182 -6.03 22.39 9.82
C ASP A 182 -5.20 21.51 8.89
N ASP A 183 -4.70 20.36 9.38
CA ASP A 183 -3.90 19.44 8.57
C ASP A 183 -4.74 18.83 7.42
N MET A 184 -5.99 18.45 7.68
CA MET A 184 -6.90 17.95 6.67
C MET A 184 -7.33 19.06 5.71
N TYR A 185 -7.60 20.26 6.24
CA TYR A 185 -7.96 21.43 5.44
C TYR A 185 -6.86 21.75 4.42
N ASP A 186 -5.62 21.85 4.88
CA ASP A 186 -4.47 22.11 4.02
C ASP A 186 -4.21 21.00 3.01
N LEU A 187 -4.36 19.73 3.42
CA LEU A 187 -4.21 18.58 2.53
C LEU A 187 -5.22 18.65 1.38
N ILE A 188 -6.49 18.85 1.68
CA ILE A 188 -7.56 18.93 0.67
C ILE A 188 -7.29 20.10 -0.27
N GLY A 189 -6.90 21.26 0.25
CA GLY A 189 -6.53 22.43 -0.56
C GLY A 189 -5.41 22.12 -1.54
N ARG A 190 -4.33 21.50 -1.09
CA ARG A 190 -3.20 21.10 -1.95
C ARG A 190 -3.60 20.08 -3.01
N LEU A 191 -4.39 19.08 -2.62
CA LEU A 191 -4.83 18.03 -3.56
C LEU A 191 -5.71 18.59 -4.65
N LEU A 192 -6.68 19.45 -4.34
CA LEU A 192 -7.63 20.01 -5.31
C LEU A 192 -6.99 21.01 -6.28
N THR A 193 -5.87 21.63 -5.91
CA THR A 193 -5.11 22.55 -6.76
C THR A 193 -3.94 21.88 -7.49
N ASP A 194 -3.72 20.57 -7.31
CA ASP A 194 -2.64 19.84 -7.99
C ASP A 194 -2.92 19.72 -9.51
N SER A 195 -1.86 19.75 -10.30
CA SER A 195 -1.94 19.60 -11.76
C SER A 195 -2.43 18.21 -12.21
N LYS A 196 -2.23 17.18 -11.38
CA LYS A 196 -2.60 15.78 -11.69
C LYS A 196 -4.05 15.49 -11.31
N GLU A 197 -4.81 14.96 -12.28
CA GLU A 197 -6.19 14.55 -12.08
C GLU A 197 -6.34 13.54 -10.95
N GLU A 198 -5.42 12.57 -10.86
CA GLU A 198 -5.46 11.52 -9.83
C GLU A 198 -5.43 12.10 -8.42
N LYS A 199 -4.63 13.15 -8.20
CA LYS A 199 -4.57 13.82 -6.89
C LYS A 199 -5.82 14.66 -6.62
N ARG A 200 -6.32 15.41 -7.62
CA ARG A 200 -7.56 16.20 -7.46
C ARG A 200 -8.76 15.31 -7.17
N THR A 201 -8.88 14.19 -7.90
CA THR A 201 -9.92 13.20 -7.63
C THR A 201 -9.78 12.61 -6.21
N ALA A 202 -8.56 12.41 -5.71
CA ALA A 202 -8.34 11.96 -4.33
C ALA A 202 -8.82 12.99 -3.29
N GLY A 203 -8.59 14.28 -3.54
CA GLY A 203 -9.13 15.36 -2.70
C GLY A 203 -10.66 15.38 -2.69
N LEU A 204 -11.31 15.15 -3.84
CA LEU A 204 -12.78 15.04 -3.93
C LEU A 204 -13.30 13.79 -3.20
N ASP A 205 -12.61 12.65 -3.30
CA ASP A 205 -12.96 11.43 -2.56
C ASP A 205 -12.88 11.66 -1.03
N LEU A 206 -11.87 12.37 -0.54
CA LEU A 206 -11.77 12.74 0.88
C LEU A 206 -12.93 13.66 1.31
N LEU A 207 -13.27 14.65 0.50
CA LEU A 207 -14.43 15.52 0.77
C LEU A 207 -15.73 14.73 0.82
N LEU A 208 -15.92 13.78 -0.08
CA LEU A 208 -17.10 12.91 -0.09
C LEU A 208 -17.17 12.03 1.16
N GLN A 209 -16.02 11.50 1.62
CA GLN A 209 -15.96 10.76 2.87
C GLN A 209 -16.30 11.64 4.07
N LEU A 210 -15.76 12.87 4.13
CA LEU A 210 -16.10 13.84 5.19
C LEU A 210 -17.58 14.19 5.20
N LYS A 211 -18.19 14.36 4.01
CA LYS A 211 -19.64 14.62 3.88
C LYS A 211 -20.48 13.50 4.49
N ASN A 212 -20.07 12.26 4.30
CA ASN A 212 -20.80 11.08 4.75
C ASN A 212 -20.52 10.70 6.22
N ASP A 213 -19.55 11.36 6.88
CA ASP A 213 -19.18 11.13 8.28
C ASP A 213 -19.88 12.15 9.18
N GLU A 214 -20.87 11.70 9.93
CA GLU A 214 -21.66 12.54 10.85
C GLU A 214 -20.80 13.27 11.90
N ASN A 215 -19.68 12.66 12.30
CA ASN A 215 -18.79 13.23 13.32
C ASN A 215 -17.86 14.32 12.76
N ARG A 216 -17.72 14.43 11.44
CA ARG A 216 -16.78 15.33 10.75
C ARG A 216 -17.46 16.41 9.90
N GLN A 217 -18.76 16.66 10.11
CA GLN A 217 -19.55 17.63 9.33
C GLN A 217 -18.97 19.06 9.42
N LYS A 218 -18.45 19.46 10.59
CA LYS A 218 -17.79 20.77 10.73
C LYS A 218 -16.59 20.88 9.82
N LEU A 219 -15.71 19.87 9.83
CA LEU A 219 -14.52 19.84 8.99
C LEU A 219 -14.89 19.81 7.48
N PHE A 220 -15.94 19.08 7.12
CA PHE A 220 -16.48 19.12 5.78
C PHE A 220 -16.92 20.55 5.37
N ALA A 221 -17.66 21.24 6.22
CA ALA A 221 -18.11 22.61 5.95
C ALA A 221 -16.92 23.58 5.76
N ASP A 222 -15.86 23.42 6.53
CA ASP A 222 -14.64 24.22 6.41
C ASP A 222 -13.92 23.93 5.08
N CYS A 223 -13.84 22.66 4.67
CA CYS A 223 -13.08 22.23 3.48
C CYS A 223 -13.82 22.39 2.15
N VAL A 224 -15.16 22.40 2.13
CA VAL A 224 -15.95 22.42 0.88
C VAL A 224 -15.68 23.63 -0.01
N GLY A 225 -15.26 24.74 0.59
CA GLY A 225 -14.89 25.98 -0.13
C GLY A 225 -13.70 25.82 -1.10
N HIS A 226 -12.85 24.82 -0.92
CA HIS A 226 -11.74 24.53 -1.84
C HIS A 226 -12.22 24.09 -3.23
N ILE A 227 -13.45 23.55 -3.36
CA ILE A 227 -14.01 23.20 -4.66
C ILE A 227 -14.17 24.45 -5.53
N ASP A 228 -14.57 25.58 -4.94
CA ASP A 228 -14.74 26.82 -5.69
C ASP A 228 -13.39 27.41 -6.14
N ALA A 229 -12.33 27.21 -5.34
CA ALA A 229 -10.97 27.56 -5.74
C ALA A 229 -10.51 26.70 -6.93
N MET A 230 -10.71 25.38 -6.87
CA MET A 230 -10.41 24.44 -7.97
C MET A 230 -11.15 24.84 -9.26
N GLN A 231 -12.44 25.17 -9.19
CA GLN A 231 -13.24 25.56 -10.36
C GLN A 231 -12.77 26.89 -10.96
N ARG A 232 -12.34 27.87 -10.13
CA ARG A 232 -11.78 29.14 -10.63
C ARG A 232 -10.44 28.94 -11.32
N GLU A 233 -9.57 28.08 -10.81
CA GLU A 233 -8.29 27.76 -11.45
C GLU A 233 -8.49 27.06 -12.79
N SER A 234 -9.50 26.20 -12.91
CA SER A 234 -9.87 25.57 -14.16
C SER A 234 -10.39 26.58 -15.18
N ALA A 235 -11.21 27.54 -14.76
CA ALA A 235 -11.71 28.62 -15.63
C ALA A 235 -10.57 29.52 -16.16
N ASN A 236 -9.46 29.63 -15.40
CA ASN A 236 -8.25 30.35 -15.79
C ASN A 236 -7.29 29.55 -16.69
N GLY A 237 -7.72 28.35 -17.16
CA GLY A 237 -6.96 27.54 -18.13
C GLY A 237 -5.77 26.76 -17.56
N ARG A 238 -5.63 26.66 -16.24
CA ARG A 238 -4.52 25.90 -15.60
C ARG A 238 -4.75 24.40 -15.60
N SER A 239 -6.00 23.93 -15.51
CA SER A 239 -6.36 22.51 -15.63
C SER A 239 -7.84 22.39 -16.02
N SER A 240 -8.18 21.47 -16.95
CA SER A 240 -9.57 21.18 -17.26
C SER A 240 -10.15 20.24 -16.22
N VAL A 241 -11.37 20.52 -15.70
CA VAL A 241 -12.13 19.62 -14.84
C VAL A 241 -12.66 18.48 -15.69
N THR A 242 -12.30 17.24 -15.34
CA THR A 242 -12.74 16.05 -16.06
C THR A 242 -14.20 15.69 -15.75
N THR A 243 -14.83 14.87 -16.59
CA THR A 243 -16.20 14.39 -16.35
C THR A 243 -16.34 13.68 -15.01
N LYS A 244 -15.34 12.90 -14.62
CA LYS A 244 -15.31 12.20 -13.33
C LYS A 244 -15.31 13.18 -12.15
N GLU A 245 -14.47 14.21 -12.21
CA GLU A 245 -14.43 15.26 -11.19
C GLU A 245 -15.75 16.01 -11.13
N GLN A 246 -16.38 16.29 -12.27
CA GLN A 246 -17.70 16.95 -12.30
C GLN A 246 -18.79 16.13 -11.59
N ILE A 247 -18.79 14.81 -11.77
CA ILE A 247 -19.73 13.91 -11.09
C ILE A 247 -19.51 13.99 -9.57
N LEU A 248 -18.29 13.85 -9.10
CA LEU A 248 -17.94 13.93 -7.67
C LEU A 248 -18.31 15.31 -7.08
N ILE A 249 -18.04 16.41 -7.80
CA ILE A 249 -18.39 17.76 -7.35
C ILE A 249 -19.91 17.91 -7.21
N ARG A 250 -20.70 17.38 -8.17
CA ARG A 250 -22.16 17.39 -8.05
C ARG A 250 -22.63 16.61 -6.83
N GLU A 251 -22.08 15.42 -6.60
CA GLU A 251 -22.43 14.59 -5.45
C GLU A 251 -22.06 15.28 -4.12
N ILE A 252 -20.91 15.95 -4.05
CA ILE A 252 -20.49 16.71 -2.88
C ILE A 252 -21.39 17.92 -2.65
N LYS A 253 -21.70 18.70 -3.70
CA LYS A 253 -22.51 19.93 -3.62
C LYS A 253 -24.01 19.65 -3.44
N ASN A 254 -24.50 18.47 -3.79
CA ASN A 254 -25.89 18.08 -3.53
C ASN A 254 -26.13 17.83 -2.04
N VAL A 255 -25.98 18.89 -1.25
CA VAL A 255 -26.42 18.91 0.14
C VAL A 255 -27.92 19.13 0.14
N GLY A 256 -28.68 18.07 0.44
CA GLY A 256 -30.10 18.22 0.81
C GLY A 256 -31.09 18.40 -0.33
N THR A 257 -30.84 17.93 -1.54
CA THR A 257 -31.99 17.52 -2.36
C THR A 257 -32.47 16.21 -1.77
N ASP A 258 -33.55 16.33 -1.01
CA ASP A 258 -34.31 15.21 -0.50
C ASP A 258 -34.40 14.11 -1.56
N ARG A 259 -34.21 12.87 -1.13
CA ARG A 259 -34.56 11.67 -1.91
C ARG A 259 -36.04 11.64 -2.34
N ALA A 260 -36.76 12.72 -2.15
CA ALA A 260 -38.16 12.91 -2.58
C ALA A 260 -38.35 13.05 -4.11
N GLY A 261 -37.25 13.06 -4.89
CA GLY A 261 -37.28 13.06 -6.35
C GLY A 261 -36.50 11.93 -6.99
N ALA A 262 -36.04 10.94 -6.20
CA ALA A 262 -35.28 9.78 -6.70
C ALA A 262 -36.15 8.76 -7.46
N ASP A 263 -37.45 9.05 -7.65
CA ASP A 263 -38.38 8.25 -8.47
C ASP A 263 -38.32 8.59 -9.97
N GLU A 264 -37.57 9.58 -10.38
CA GLU A 264 -37.10 9.62 -11.77
C GLU A 264 -35.97 8.65 -11.95
N GLY A 265 -36.32 7.37 -11.84
CA GLY A 265 -35.42 6.25 -11.94
C GLY A 265 -34.65 6.32 -13.24
N TYR A 266 -33.37 5.99 -13.16
CA TYR A 266 -32.48 5.67 -14.25
C TYR A 266 -33.02 4.48 -15.09
N GLY A 267 -34.25 4.52 -15.60
CA GLY A 267 -34.84 3.46 -16.43
C GLY A 267 -34.85 2.06 -15.78
N LEU A 268 -34.63 1.99 -14.47
CA LEU A 268 -34.71 0.77 -13.69
C LEU A 268 -36.12 0.67 -13.11
N TYR A 269 -36.83 -0.31 -13.59
CA TYR A 269 -38.16 -0.81 -13.24
C TYR A 269 -38.78 -0.20 -11.98
N ASP A 270 -39.89 0.50 -12.17
CA ASP A 270 -40.82 0.73 -11.08
C ASP A 270 -41.40 -0.63 -10.64
N VAL A 271 -41.11 -1.03 -9.40
CA VAL A 271 -41.52 -2.33 -8.81
C VAL A 271 -43.05 -2.47 -8.79
N ASN A 272 -43.81 -1.36 -8.92
CA ASN A 272 -45.26 -1.33 -8.90
C ASN A 272 -45.87 -1.34 -10.30
N THR A 273 -45.04 -1.23 -11.35
CA THR A 273 -45.53 -1.27 -12.72
C THR A 273 -45.41 -2.68 -13.25
N TYR A 274 -46.58 -3.26 -13.62
CA TYR A 274 -46.58 -4.57 -14.29
C TYR A 274 -46.10 -4.38 -15.73
N TYR A 275 -44.97 -4.96 -16.05
CA TYR A 275 -44.45 -5.06 -17.40
C TYR A 275 -44.92 -6.37 -18.01
N GLU A 276 -45.62 -6.32 -19.16
CA GLU A 276 -45.88 -7.55 -19.91
C GLU A 276 -44.56 -8.22 -20.30
N PRO A 277 -44.42 -9.52 -20.06
CA PRO A 277 -43.19 -10.22 -20.42
C PRO A 277 -42.99 -10.12 -21.92
N ILE A 278 -41.75 -9.77 -22.32
CA ILE A 278 -41.31 -9.64 -23.73
C ILE A 278 -41.47 -10.97 -24.49
N PHE A 279 -41.52 -12.08 -23.77
CA PHE A 279 -41.70 -13.42 -24.34
C PHE A 279 -43.01 -14.01 -23.81
N ASP A 280 -43.80 -14.56 -24.72
CA ASP A 280 -45.00 -15.33 -24.39
C ASP A 280 -44.56 -16.58 -23.57
N LYS A 281 -45.31 -16.91 -22.53
CA LYS A 281 -45.10 -18.08 -21.69
C LYS A 281 -45.09 -19.40 -22.50
N SER A 282 -45.84 -19.44 -23.61
CA SER A 282 -45.86 -20.55 -24.54
C SER A 282 -44.51 -20.77 -25.21
N TYR A 283 -43.80 -19.71 -25.59
CA TYR A 283 -42.49 -19.76 -26.20
C TYR A 283 -41.41 -20.33 -25.26
N LEU A 284 -41.48 -19.96 -23.98
CA LEU A 284 -40.56 -20.54 -23.00
C LEU A 284 -40.83 -22.01 -22.69
N ALA A 285 -42.09 -22.47 -22.77
CA ALA A 285 -42.43 -23.86 -22.59
C ALA A 285 -41.91 -24.72 -23.76
N GLU A 286 -42.02 -24.23 -25.01
CA GLU A 286 -41.49 -24.89 -26.22
C GLU A 286 -39.95 -24.98 -26.22
N CYS A 287 -39.24 -24.07 -25.56
CA CYS A 287 -37.77 -24.11 -25.46
C CYS A 287 -37.27 -25.04 -24.34
N LEU A 288 -38.15 -25.54 -23.46
CA LEU A 288 -37.80 -26.44 -22.35
C LEU A 288 -38.23 -27.89 -22.57
N GLU A 289 -38.97 -28.20 -23.64
CA GLU A 289 -39.20 -29.57 -24.17
C GLU A 289 -38.12 -29.98 -25.20
#